data_cb731d29c5b0a4c8c2cf4dc53b934b83
#
_entry.id   cb731d29c5b0a4c8c2cf4dc53b934b83
#
_cell.length_a   1.000
_cell.length_b   1.000
_cell.length_c   1.000
_cell.angle_alpha   90.00
_cell.angle_beta   90.00
_cell.angle_gamma   90.00
#
_symmetry.space_group_name_H-M   'P 1'
#
loop_
_entity.id
_entity.type
_entity.pdbx_description
1 polymer ?
#
loop_
_entity_poly.entity_id
_entity_poly.type
_entity_poly.pdbx_seq_one_letter_code
_entity_poly.pdbx_strand_id
1 'polypeptide(L)'
;MPRIWDISLPISPDMLTWPGDPGVSVEPAHRIANGDAANVSQLHLGTHTGTHVDPPHHFIDGAATVESLPLDALIGEAVVVEITKAAGTIDPEDLEAAGLQDGDTRVLFKTPNSSLWSQPHPAFPDAYVAVGAEGATWLVAHGFRLVGVDFLSVEKRGAPGHPTHVTLLGAGVIVVEGLNLSGVEPGRYRLVCLPIKLLGGDGAPARALLLDA
;
A
#
# COMPACT_ATOMS: atom_id res chain seq x y z
N MET A 1 -26.99 3.69 3.79
CA MET A 1 -25.63 3.83 4.35
C MET A 1 -24.68 3.80 3.17
N PRO A 2 -23.62 4.60 3.15
CA PRO A 2 -22.61 4.51 2.10
C PRO A 2 -22.02 3.10 2.09
N ARG A 3 -21.71 2.59 0.92
CA ARG A 3 -21.01 1.32 0.79
C ARG A 3 -19.57 1.51 1.25
N ILE A 4 -19.02 0.52 1.92
CA ILE A 4 -17.64 0.51 2.40
C ILE A 4 -16.95 -0.70 1.79
N TRP A 5 -15.81 -0.49 1.16
CA TRP A 5 -14.91 -1.53 0.70
C TRP A 5 -13.70 -1.58 1.61
N ASP A 6 -13.46 -2.71 2.23
CA ASP A 6 -12.22 -2.99 2.92
C ASP A 6 -11.22 -3.49 1.89
N ILE A 7 -10.23 -2.66 1.60
CA ILE A 7 -9.19 -2.94 0.63
C ILE A 7 -7.87 -3.37 1.28
N SER A 8 -7.95 -3.78 2.56
CA SER A 8 -6.79 -4.26 3.31
C SER A 8 -6.58 -5.77 3.15
N LEU A 9 -5.34 -6.21 3.17
CA LEU A 9 -5.00 -7.62 3.27
C LEU A 9 -5.13 -8.11 4.72
N PRO A 10 -5.66 -9.32 4.95
CA PRO A 10 -5.63 -9.93 6.27
C PRO A 10 -4.20 -10.30 6.65
N ILE A 11 -3.79 -9.94 7.86
CA ILE A 11 -2.49 -10.34 8.41
C ILE A 11 -2.60 -11.76 8.96
N SER A 12 -1.76 -12.66 8.45
CA SER A 12 -1.70 -14.07 8.88
C SER A 12 -0.28 -14.63 8.77
N PRO A 13 0.07 -15.69 9.52
CA PRO A 13 1.38 -16.33 9.42
C PRO A 13 1.73 -16.85 8.02
N ASP A 14 0.72 -17.22 7.22
CA ASP A 14 0.89 -17.79 5.89
C ASP A 14 0.78 -16.75 4.76
N MET A 15 0.67 -15.47 5.10
CA MET A 15 0.55 -14.43 4.08
C MET A 15 1.86 -14.25 3.31
N LEU A 16 1.74 -13.81 2.07
CA LEU A 16 2.89 -13.42 1.28
C LEU A 16 3.49 -12.13 1.84
N THR A 17 4.79 -12.16 2.09
CA THR A 17 5.61 -11.01 2.47
C THR A 17 6.68 -10.75 1.41
N TRP A 18 7.31 -9.59 1.46
CA TRP A 18 8.44 -9.30 0.59
C TRP A 18 9.60 -10.25 0.89
N PRO A 19 10.30 -10.80 -0.13
CA PRO A 19 11.39 -11.73 0.09
C PRO A 19 12.56 -11.13 0.88
N GLY A 20 12.77 -11.64 2.08
CA GLY A 20 13.79 -11.19 3.02
C GLY A 20 13.23 -10.40 4.22
N ASP A 21 11.98 -9.99 4.17
CA ASP A 21 11.33 -9.33 5.29
C ASP A 21 10.98 -10.31 6.42
N PRO A 22 10.80 -9.79 7.66
CA PRO A 22 10.33 -10.60 8.78
C PRO A 22 8.98 -11.28 8.47
N GLY A 23 8.88 -12.56 8.81
CA GLY A 23 7.61 -13.27 8.75
C GLY A 23 6.64 -12.80 9.83
N VAL A 24 5.38 -13.27 9.70
CA VAL A 24 4.33 -12.98 10.68
C VAL A 24 4.19 -14.15 11.65
N SER A 25 4.13 -13.87 12.97
CA SER A 25 3.63 -14.83 13.96
C SER A 25 2.59 -14.21 14.87
N VAL A 26 1.59 -15.02 15.25
CA VAL A 26 0.55 -14.68 16.20
C VAL A 26 0.57 -15.73 17.30
N GLU A 27 1.12 -15.39 18.45
CA GLU A 27 1.35 -16.31 19.55
C GLU A 27 0.35 -16.05 20.69
N PRO A 28 -0.35 -17.08 21.20
CA PRO A 28 -1.24 -16.92 22.34
C PRO A 28 -0.43 -16.66 23.61
N ALA A 29 -0.62 -15.49 24.23
CA ALA A 29 -0.08 -15.19 25.57
C ALA A 29 -1.03 -15.70 26.68
N HIS A 30 -2.37 -15.54 26.48
CA HIS A 30 -3.40 -16.01 27.40
C HIS A 30 -4.56 -16.63 26.61
N ARG A 31 -5.22 -17.64 27.16
CA ARG A 31 -6.37 -18.31 26.56
C ARG A 31 -7.44 -18.62 27.62
N ILE A 32 -8.68 -18.19 27.38
CA ILE A 32 -9.84 -18.55 28.21
C ILE A 32 -9.99 -20.08 28.27
N ALA A 33 -9.72 -20.78 27.18
CA ALA A 33 -9.74 -22.23 27.13
C ALA A 33 -8.75 -22.92 28.11
N ASN A 34 -7.72 -22.18 28.57
CA ASN A 34 -6.74 -22.65 29.54
C ASN A 34 -7.03 -22.14 30.96
N GLY A 35 -8.17 -21.45 31.19
CA GLY A 35 -8.55 -20.89 32.49
C GLY A 35 -8.17 -19.43 32.70
N ASP A 36 -7.60 -18.76 31.69
CA ASP A 36 -7.29 -17.33 31.78
C ASP A 36 -8.56 -16.47 31.71
N ALA A 37 -8.50 -15.24 32.23
CA ALA A 37 -9.63 -14.31 32.22
C ALA A 37 -9.96 -13.74 30.81
N ALA A 38 -8.99 -13.77 29.88
CA ALA A 38 -9.13 -13.21 28.54
C ALA A 38 -8.24 -13.94 27.53
N ASN A 39 -8.58 -13.82 26.24
CA ASN A 39 -7.67 -14.19 25.16
C ASN A 39 -6.76 -13.01 24.83
N VAL A 40 -5.44 -13.19 24.92
CA VAL A 40 -4.42 -12.22 24.55
C VAL A 40 -3.43 -12.89 23.64
N SER A 41 -3.03 -12.20 22.58
CA SER A 41 -2.01 -12.67 21.65
C SER A 41 -0.89 -11.64 21.53
N GLN A 42 0.31 -12.15 21.31
CA GLN A 42 1.46 -11.38 20.90
C GLN A 42 1.59 -11.47 19.38
N LEU A 43 1.86 -10.32 18.74
CA LEU A 43 1.99 -10.22 17.29
C LEU A 43 3.42 -9.81 16.96
N HIS A 44 4.07 -10.56 16.07
CA HIS A 44 5.36 -10.24 15.49
C HIS A 44 5.19 -10.08 13.99
N LEU A 45 5.61 -8.95 13.45
CA LEU A 45 5.59 -8.66 12.00
C LEU A 45 6.56 -7.52 11.66
N GLY A 46 6.92 -7.41 10.40
CA GLY A 46 7.62 -6.23 9.87
C GLY A 46 6.71 -5.02 9.74
N THR A 47 7.27 -3.84 9.73
CA THR A 47 6.54 -2.58 9.52
C THR A 47 5.92 -2.48 8.13
N HIS A 48 6.48 -3.20 7.14
CA HIS A 48 6.01 -3.28 5.76
C HIS A 48 5.21 -4.58 5.48
N THR A 49 4.45 -5.07 6.47
CA THR A 49 3.66 -6.30 6.34
C THR A 49 2.23 -6.00 5.88
N GLY A 50 1.81 -6.69 4.81
CA GLY A 50 0.43 -6.60 4.30
C GLY A 50 0.11 -5.24 3.72
N THR A 51 -1.09 -4.72 3.99
CA THR A 51 -1.42 -3.34 3.64
C THR A 51 -0.73 -2.41 4.61
N HIS A 52 0.13 -1.55 4.10
CA HIS A 52 0.95 -0.66 4.91
C HIS A 52 1.19 0.69 4.23
N VAL A 53 1.75 1.62 4.99
CA VAL A 53 2.09 2.97 4.53
C VAL A 53 3.58 3.20 4.70
N ASP A 54 4.22 3.71 3.65
CA ASP A 54 5.61 4.13 3.64
C ASP A 54 5.72 5.64 3.79
N PRO A 55 6.40 6.11 4.85
CA PRO A 55 6.80 7.49 4.99
C PRO A 55 8.14 7.74 4.26
N PRO A 56 8.55 9.00 4.07
CA PRO A 56 9.86 9.34 3.52
C PRO A 56 11.04 8.63 4.18
N HIS A 57 10.97 8.37 5.50
CA HIS A 57 12.04 7.72 6.25
C HIS A 57 12.37 6.30 5.75
N HIS A 58 11.44 5.62 5.06
CA HIS A 58 11.68 4.27 4.53
C HIS A 58 12.91 4.20 3.60
N PHE A 59 13.10 5.18 2.72
CA PHE A 59 14.23 5.23 1.78
C PHE A 59 15.16 6.43 1.98
N ILE A 60 14.81 7.37 2.89
CA ILE A 60 15.58 8.60 3.11
C ILE A 60 15.88 8.75 4.58
N ASP A 61 17.13 8.49 4.95
CA ASP A 61 17.57 8.58 6.35
C ASP A 61 17.33 9.98 6.93
N GLY A 62 16.79 10.02 8.16
CA GLY A 62 16.48 11.25 8.87
C GLY A 62 15.26 12.02 8.35
N ALA A 63 14.55 11.50 7.35
CA ALA A 63 13.31 12.11 6.85
C ALA A 63 12.10 11.83 7.76
N ALA A 64 10.92 12.34 7.38
CA ALA A 64 9.67 12.21 8.11
C ALA A 64 9.27 10.73 8.33
N THR A 65 8.91 10.38 9.55
CA THR A 65 8.49 9.05 10.01
C THR A 65 6.97 8.89 9.97
N VAL A 66 6.47 7.67 10.07
CA VAL A 66 5.06 7.34 9.78
C VAL A 66 4.06 8.09 10.67
N GLU A 67 4.38 8.34 11.93
CA GLU A 67 3.50 9.07 12.86
C GLU A 67 3.40 10.56 12.55
N SER A 68 4.33 11.10 11.76
CA SER A 68 4.37 12.51 11.38
C SER A 68 3.65 12.81 10.06
N LEU A 69 3.17 11.77 9.37
CA LEU A 69 2.49 11.93 8.09
C LEU A 69 1.20 12.77 8.23
N PRO A 70 0.94 13.68 7.28
CA PRO A 70 -0.26 14.54 7.33
C PRO A 70 -1.53 13.70 7.11
N LEU A 71 -2.45 13.75 8.08
CA LEU A 71 -3.69 12.97 8.06
C LEU A 71 -4.60 13.34 6.88
N ASP A 72 -4.55 14.58 6.43
CA ASP A 72 -5.28 15.05 5.25
C ASP A 72 -4.72 14.49 3.93
N ALA A 73 -3.53 13.90 3.92
CA ALA A 73 -3.04 13.10 2.80
C ALA A 73 -3.57 11.66 2.85
N LEU A 74 -3.77 11.11 4.06
CA LEU A 74 -4.22 9.74 4.31
C LEU A 74 -5.75 9.58 4.25
N ILE A 75 -6.49 10.69 4.32
CA ILE A 75 -7.96 10.72 4.26
C ILE A 75 -8.40 11.75 3.21
N GLY A 76 -9.24 11.36 2.28
CA GLY A 76 -9.80 12.27 1.28
C GLY A 76 -10.24 11.59 0.01
N GLU A 77 -10.60 12.37 -0.99
CA GLU A 77 -10.96 11.84 -2.30
C GLU A 77 -9.74 11.17 -2.95
N ALA A 78 -9.98 10.01 -3.54
CA ALA A 78 -8.99 9.22 -4.26
C ALA A 78 -9.61 8.64 -5.53
N VAL A 79 -8.81 8.49 -6.56
CA VAL A 79 -9.23 7.84 -7.80
C VAL A 79 -8.62 6.45 -7.88
N VAL A 80 -9.46 5.44 -8.16
CA VAL A 80 -9.03 4.09 -8.50
C VAL A 80 -8.95 4.01 -10.01
N VAL A 81 -7.76 3.73 -10.52
CA VAL A 81 -7.45 3.59 -11.94
C VAL A 81 -7.12 2.14 -12.26
N GLU A 82 -7.71 1.60 -13.33
CA GLU A 82 -7.39 0.25 -13.78
C GLU A 82 -6.27 0.27 -14.82
N ILE A 83 -5.22 -0.49 -14.54
CA ILE A 83 -4.08 -0.75 -15.44
C ILE A 83 -4.14 -2.21 -15.87
N THR A 84 -4.42 -2.46 -17.13
CA THR A 84 -4.70 -3.81 -17.64
C THR A 84 -3.48 -4.58 -18.12
N LYS A 85 -2.29 -3.96 -18.16
CA LYS A 85 -1.06 -4.67 -18.54
C LYS A 85 -0.75 -5.80 -17.55
N ALA A 86 -0.32 -6.95 -18.05
CA ALA A 86 -0.08 -8.13 -17.24
C ALA A 86 1.21 -8.04 -16.38
N ALA A 87 2.16 -7.21 -16.81
CA ALA A 87 3.44 -6.99 -16.13
C ALA A 87 4.10 -5.72 -16.68
N GLY A 88 5.18 -5.28 -16.04
CA GLY A 88 5.93 -4.09 -16.48
C GLY A 88 5.73 -2.92 -15.54
N THR A 89 5.93 -1.71 -16.05
CA THR A 89 5.85 -0.47 -15.29
C THR A 89 4.66 0.37 -15.74
N ILE A 90 4.10 1.12 -14.80
CA ILE A 90 3.16 2.21 -15.05
C ILE A 90 4.01 3.44 -15.39
N ASP A 91 3.94 3.85 -16.62
CA ASP A 91 4.76 4.91 -17.19
C ASP A 91 3.88 6.11 -17.58
N PRO A 92 4.42 7.28 -17.99
CA PRO A 92 3.64 8.47 -18.29
C PRO A 92 2.49 8.24 -19.26
N GLU A 93 2.67 7.41 -20.30
CA GLU A 93 1.64 7.11 -21.28
C GLU A 93 0.43 6.40 -20.66
N ASP A 94 0.66 5.51 -19.68
CA ASP A 94 -0.43 4.86 -18.93
C ASP A 94 -1.20 5.88 -18.08
N LEU A 95 -0.48 6.81 -17.44
CA LEU A 95 -1.04 7.84 -16.57
C LEU A 95 -1.86 8.86 -17.36
N GLU A 96 -1.38 9.27 -18.53
CA GLU A 96 -2.10 10.15 -19.46
C GLU A 96 -3.38 9.50 -19.98
N ALA A 97 -3.36 8.19 -20.23
CA ALA A 97 -4.52 7.42 -20.67
C ALA A 97 -5.51 7.08 -19.55
N ALA A 98 -5.11 7.22 -18.29
CA ALA A 98 -5.85 6.77 -17.10
C ALA A 98 -7.08 7.62 -16.74
N GLY A 99 -7.31 8.74 -17.39
CA GLY A 99 -8.43 9.64 -17.11
C GLY A 99 -8.30 10.42 -15.80
N LEU A 100 -7.07 10.58 -15.33
CA LEU A 100 -6.76 11.45 -14.18
C LEU A 100 -7.10 12.90 -14.51
N GLN A 101 -7.59 13.65 -13.51
CA GLN A 101 -8.06 15.02 -13.69
C GLN A 101 -7.20 15.99 -12.88
N ASP A 102 -7.20 17.25 -13.32
CA ASP A 102 -6.59 18.32 -12.54
C ASP A 102 -7.20 18.39 -11.14
N GLY A 103 -6.34 18.40 -10.13
CA GLY A 103 -6.76 18.37 -8.72
C GLY A 103 -6.84 16.99 -8.08
N ASP A 104 -6.68 15.90 -8.84
CA ASP A 104 -6.48 14.58 -8.27
C ASP A 104 -5.16 14.55 -7.50
N THR A 105 -5.23 14.19 -6.23
CA THR A 105 -4.06 14.17 -5.35
C THR A 105 -3.78 12.80 -4.74
N ARG A 106 -4.67 11.83 -4.96
CA ARG A 106 -4.52 10.44 -4.50
C ARG A 106 -4.95 9.49 -5.60
N VAL A 107 -4.08 8.56 -5.96
CA VAL A 107 -4.36 7.53 -6.96
C VAL A 107 -4.07 6.15 -6.40
N LEU A 108 -4.99 5.21 -6.66
CA LEU A 108 -4.81 3.79 -6.35
C LEU A 108 -4.83 3.01 -7.65
N PHE A 109 -3.75 2.30 -7.94
CA PHE A 109 -3.62 1.52 -9.17
C PHE A 109 -4.16 0.10 -8.95
N LYS A 110 -5.29 -0.20 -9.57
CA LYS A 110 -5.85 -1.53 -9.69
C LYS A 110 -5.21 -2.20 -10.90
N THR A 111 -4.51 -3.28 -10.65
CA THR A 111 -3.79 -4.03 -11.69
C THR A 111 -4.14 -5.52 -11.63
N PRO A 112 -3.70 -6.36 -12.56
CA PRO A 112 -3.83 -7.81 -12.45
C PRO A 112 -3.18 -8.41 -11.19
N ASN A 113 -2.30 -7.68 -10.50
CA ASN A 113 -1.70 -8.14 -9.24
C ASN A 113 -2.75 -8.45 -8.17
N SER A 114 -3.87 -7.73 -8.13
CA SER A 114 -4.97 -7.99 -7.17
C SER A 114 -5.48 -9.44 -7.22
N SER A 115 -5.34 -10.14 -8.34
CA SER A 115 -5.72 -11.54 -8.47
C SER A 115 -4.89 -12.48 -7.57
N LEU A 116 -3.71 -12.04 -7.17
CA LEU A 116 -2.82 -12.79 -6.27
C LEU A 116 -3.50 -13.03 -4.90
N TRP A 117 -4.26 -12.05 -4.43
CA TRP A 117 -4.87 -12.09 -3.10
C TRP A 117 -6.03 -13.09 -2.97
N SER A 118 -6.53 -13.62 -4.07
CA SER A 118 -7.53 -14.69 -4.09
C SER A 118 -6.94 -16.10 -3.98
N GLN A 119 -5.61 -16.23 -4.09
CA GLN A 119 -4.92 -17.52 -4.03
C GLN A 119 -4.74 -17.93 -2.56
N PRO A 120 -4.96 -19.22 -2.20
CA PRO A 120 -4.89 -19.68 -0.82
C PRO A 120 -3.47 -19.59 -0.21
N HIS A 121 -2.42 -19.74 -1.01
CA HIS A 121 -1.02 -19.62 -0.61
C HIS A 121 -0.23 -18.97 -1.75
N PRO A 122 -0.32 -17.64 -1.90
CA PRO A 122 0.32 -16.97 -3.01
C PRO A 122 1.84 -17.07 -2.90
N ALA A 123 2.48 -17.44 -4.01
CA ALA A 123 3.93 -17.35 -4.14
C ALA A 123 4.30 -15.97 -4.70
N PHE A 124 5.51 -15.51 -4.38
CA PHE A 124 6.00 -14.26 -4.95
C PHE A 124 6.14 -14.45 -6.48
N PRO A 125 5.46 -13.63 -7.29
CA PRO A 125 5.42 -13.81 -8.73
C PRO A 125 6.73 -13.32 -9.39
N ASP A 126 7.13 -13.99 -10.47
CA ASP A 126 8.28 -13.57 -11.28
C ASP A 126 8.05 -12.23 -11.99
N ALA A 127 6.78 -11.92 -12.26
CA ALA A 127 6.36 -10.69 -12.95
C ALA A 127 5.14 -10.07 -12.29
N TYR A 128 5.12 -8.77 -12.16
CA TYR A 128 4.03 -7.96 -11.62
C TYR A 128 4.05 -6.56 -12.21
N VAL A 129 2.99 -5.80 -12.01
CA VAL A 129 2.92 -4.39 -12.39
C VAL A 129 3.42 -3.52 -11.24
N ALA A 130 4.25 -2.53 -11.52
CA ALA A 130 4.77 -1.57 -10.55
C ALA A 130 4.82 -0.18 -11.19
N VAL A 131 5.02 0.87 -10.42
CA VAL A 131 5.23 2.21 -10.95
C VAL A 131 6.67 2.33 -11.47
N GLY A 132 6.83 2.86 -12.67
CA GLY A 132 8.14 3.16 -13.26
C GLY A 132 8.75 4.44 -12.69
N ALA A 133 10.07 4.61 -12.84
CA ALA A 133 10.76 5.82 -12.39
C ALA A 133 10.22 7.09 -13.09
N GLU A 134 9.92 6.98 -14.39
CA GLU A 134 9.32 8.08 -15.16
C GLU A 134 7.87 8.34 -14.74
N GLY A 135 7.09 7.27 -14.46
CA GLY A 135 5.75 7.37 -13.89
C GLY A 135 5.76 8.05 -12.52
N ALA A 136 6.72 7.71 -11.65
CA ALA A 136 6.90 8.38 -10.35
C ALA A 136 7.19 9.87 -10.51
N THR A 137 8.09 10.21 -11.45
CA THR A 137 8.41 11.61 -11.78
C THR A 137 7.17 12.37 -12.28
N TRP A 138 6.39 11.74 -13.16
CA TRP A 138 5.14 12.30 -13.66
C TRP A 138 4.14 12.56 -12.53
N LEU A 139 3.92 11.59 -11.63
CA LEU A 139 3.01 11.72 -10.48
C LEU A 139 3.41 12.88 -9.55
N VAL A 140 4.70 13.02 -9.26
CA VAL A 140 5.23 14.15 -8.47
C VAL A 140 4.96 15.47 -9.17
N ALA A 141 5.24 15.56 -10.48
CA ALA A 141 5.05 16.79 -11.26
C ALA A 141 3.58 17.22 -11.33
N HIS A 142 2.63 16.27 -11.25
CA HIS A 142 1.19 16.54 -11.26
C HIS A 142 0.58 16.70 -9.86
N GLY A 143 1.39 16.78 -8.80
CA GLY A 143 0.95 17.14 -7.46
C GLY A 143 0.24 16.02 -6.69
N PHE A 144 0.46 14.77 -7.06
CA PHE A 144 -0.05 13.65 -6.26
C PHE A 144 0.61 13.63 -4.88
N ARG A 145 -0.18 13.37 -3.85
CA ARG A 145 0.22 13.32 -2.44
C ARG A 145 0.23 11.90 -1.89
N LEU A 146 -0.51 10.99 -2.55
CA LEU A 146 -0.57 9.58 -2.18
C LEU A 146 -0.70 8.72 -3.43
N VAL A 147 0.11 7.67 -3.47
CA VAL A 147 0.08 6.63 -4.50
C VAL A 147 -0.11 5.28 -3.83
N GLY A 148 -1.15 4.55 -4.23
CA GLY A 148 -1.41 3.20 -3.72
C GLY A 148 -1.31 2.14 -4.81
N VAL A 149 -0.77 0.97 -4.45
CA VAL A 149 -0.64 -0.17 -5.36
C VAL A 149 -1.20 -1.46 -4.76
N ASP A 150 -1.71 -2.30 -5.62
CA ASP A 150 -2.26 -3.62 -5.29
C ASP A 150 -1.19 -4.74 -5.30
N PHE A 151 0.03 -4.37 -4.93
CA PHE A 151 1.16 -5.30 -4.79
C PHE A 151 1.99 -4.96 -3.55
N LEU A 152 2.93 -5.85 -3.22
CA LEU A 152 3.83 -5.71 -2.06
C LEU A 152 4.88 -4.62 -2.22
N SER A 153 5.05 -4.07 -3.42
CA SER A 153 5.94 -2.94 -3.67
C SER A 153 5.43 -2.06 -4.80
N VAL A 154 5.56 -0.75 -4.63
CA VAL A 154 5.31 0.26 -5.68
C VAL A 154 6.35 0.16 -6.79
N GLU A 155 7.52 -0.43 -6.51
CA GLU A 155 8.67 -0.50 -7.40
C GLU A 155 8.99 -1.94 -7.83
N LYS A 156 9.65 -2.09 -8.96
CA LYS A 156 10.18 -3.37 -9.42
C LYS A 156 11.31 -3.85 -8.53
N ARG A 157 11.25 -5.15 -8.15
CA ARG A 157 12.32 -5.80 -7.39
C ARG A 157 13.65 -5.69 -8.11
N GLY A 158 14.67 -5.26 -7.38
CA GLY A 158 16.04 -5.15 -7.91
C GLY A 158 16.32 -3.92 -8.77
N ALA A 159 15.43 -2.93 -8.78
CA ALA A 159 15.67 -1.65 -9.43
C ALA A 159 16.87 -0.95 -8.76
N PRO A 160 17.96 -0.65 -9.51
CA PRO A 160 19.16 -0.05 -8.90
C PRO A 160 18.88 1.34 -8.34
N GLY A 161 19.20 1.55 -7.06
CA GLY A 161 19.03 2.85 -6.40
C GLY A 161 17.60 3.21 -6.05
N HIS A 162 16.65 2.29 -6.22
CA HIS A 162 15.23 2.46 -5.85
C HIS A 162 14.60 3.76 -6.36
N PRO A 163 14.68 4.04 -7.68
CA PRO A 163 14.32 5.36 -8.23
C PRO A 163 12.86 5.73 -8.00
N THR A 164 11.93 4.77 -8.03
CA THR A 164 10.50 5.03 -7.81
C THR A 164 10.24 5.47 -6.36
N HIS A 165 10.71 4.68 -5.39
CA HIS A 165 10.56 5.03 -3.98
C HIS A 165 11.24 6.36 -3.65
N VAL A 166 12.51 6.52 -4.05
CA VAL A 166 13.28 7.74 -3.78
C VAL A 166 12.62 8.97 -4.39
N THR A 167 12.07 8.87 -5.60
CA THR A 167 11.36 9.98 -6.24
C THR A 167 10.07 10.33 -5.52
N LEU A 168 9.20 9.36 -5.25
CA LEU A 168 7.92 9.60 -4.58
C LEU A 168 8.13 10.11 -3.15
N LEU A 169 8.85 9.35 -2.35
CA LEU A 169 9.06 9.66 -0.93
C LEU A 169 9.91 10.92 -0.73
N GLY A 170 10.88 11.18 -1.61
CA GLY A 170 11.70 12.39 -1.61
C GLY A 170 10.90 13.66 -1.88
N ALA A 171 9.83 13.56 -2.64
CA ALA A 171 8.88 14.65 -2.88
C ALA A 171 7.77 14.74 -1.80
N GLY A 172 7.77 13.86 -0.79
CA GLY A 172 6.76 13.80 0.26
C GLY A 172 5.46 13.12 -0.19
N VAL A 173 5.48 12.40 -1.30
CA VAL A 173 4.35 11.57 -1.73
C VAL A 173 4.32 10.30 -0.87
N ILE A 174 3.18 10.05 -0.23
CA ILE A 174 2.98 8.86 0.60
C ILE A 174 2.74 7.65 -0.31
N VAL A 175 3.40 6.54 -0.02
CA VAL A 175 3.17 5.27 -0.72
C VAL A 175 2.32 4.36 0.15
N VAL A 176 1.34 3.69 -0.46
CA VAL A 176 0.51 2.66 0.18
C VAL A 176 0.64 1.38 -0.64
N GLU A 177 1.07 0.32 0.00
CA GLU A 177 1.34 -0.97 -0.64
C GLU A 177 0.42 -2.07 -0.07
N GLY A 178 0.32 -3.18 -0.77
CA GLY A 178 -0.46 -4.32 -0.32
C GLY A 178 -1.99 -4.08 -0.33
N LEU A 179 -2.50 -3.29 -1.27
CA LEU A 179 -3.94 -3.10 -1.41
C LEU A 179 -4.60 -4.30 -2.12
N ASN A 180 -5.82 -4.64 -1.72
CA ASN A 180 -6.67 -5.57 -2.47
C ASN A 180 -7.78 -4.79 -3.18
N LEU A 181 -7.59 -4.53 -4.46
CA LEU A 181 -8.54 -3.79 -5.28
C LEU A 181 -9.40 -4.70 -6.18
N SER A 182 -9.33 -6.03 -6.03
CA SER A 182 -10.04 -7.00 -6.87
C SER A 182 -11.56 -6.79 -6.91
N GLY A 183 -12.17 -6.37 -5.78
CA GLY A 183 -13.60 -6.10 -5.65
C GLY A 183 -14.01 -4.64 -5.84
N VAL A 184 -13.11 -3.78 -6.34
CA VAL A 184 -13.35 -2.35 -6.52
C VAL A 184 -13.40 -2.01 -8.00
N GLU A 185 -14.44 -1.30 -8.44
CA GLU A 185 -14.50 -0.78 -9.80
C GLU A 185 -13.65 0.50 -9.93
N PRO A 186 -13.08 0.79 -11.12
CA PRO A 186 -12.45 2.08 -11.36
C PRO A 186 -13.42 3.23 -11.10
N GLY A 187 -12.95 4.29 -10.45
CA GLY A 187 -13.82 5.42 -10.10
C GLY A 187 -13.27 6.28 -8.98
N ARG A 188 -14.13 7.19 -8.48
CA ARG A 188 -13.80 8.11 -7.40
C ARG A 188 -14.44 7.66 -6.10
N TYR A 189 -13.65 7.69 -5.04
CA TYR A 189 -14.00 7.22 -3.71
C TYR A 189 -13.45 8.16 -2.64
N ARG A 190 -13.97 8.05 -1.45
CA ARG A 190 -13.31 8.60 -0.27
C ARG A 190 -12.40 7.53 0.34
N LEU A 191 -11.11 7.77 0.31
CA LEU A 191 -10.09 6.93 0.95
C LEU A 191 -9.98 7.27 2.44
N VAL A 192 -9.87 6.24 3.27
CA VAL A 192 -9.39 6.30 4.65
C VAL A 192 -8.30 5.23 4.78
N CYS A 193 -7.04 5.65 4.94
CA CYS A 193 -5.89 4.75 5.08
C CYS A 193 -5.02 5.24 6.25
N LEU A 194 -5.23 4.66 7.43
CA LEU A 194 -4.56 5.10 8.63
C LEU A 194 -3.60 4.02 9.15
N PRO A 195 -2.29 4.28 9.11
CA PRO A 195 -1.30 3.38 9.68
C PRO A 195 -1.35 3.39 11.21
N ILE A 196 -0.82 2.34 11.83
CA ILE A 196 -0.55 2.33 13.27
C ILE A 196 0.39 3.50 13.57
N LYS A 197 0.08 4.28 14.61
CA LYS A 197 0.91 5.41 15.05
C LYS A 197 2.16 4.92 15.77
N LEU A 198 3.14 4.48 14.98
CA LEU A 198 4.43 3.97 15.45
C LEU A 198 5.45 5.10 15.49
N LEU A 199 5.87 5.50 16.69
CA LEU A 199 6.84 6.58 16.88
C LEU A 199 8.21 6.18 16.30
N GLY A 200 8.75 7.02 15.39
CA GLY A 200 10.00 6.77 14.69
C GLY A 200 9.91 5.65 13.65
N GLY A 201 8.70 5.25 13.23
CA GLY A 201 8.52 4.15 12.29
C GLY A 201 8.92 4.50 10.86
N ASP A 202 9.62 3.56 10.22
CA ASP A 202 9.99 3.56 8.81
C ASP A 202 8.84 3.12 7.89
N GLY A 203 7.78 2.58 8.47
CA GLY A 203 6.52 2.15 7.88
C GLY A 203 5.55 1.72 8.94
N ALA A 204 4.31 1.45 8.60
CA ALA A 204 3.38 0.78 9.51
C ALA A 204 2.20 0.15 8.77
N PRO A 205 1.75 -1.05 9.22
CA PRO A 205 0.51 -1.65 8.76
C PRO A 205 -0.68 -0.70 8.93
N ALA A 206 -1.59 -0.74 7.96
CA ALA A 206 -2.74 0.15 7.90
C ALA A 206 -4.04 -0.61 7.61
N ARG A 207 -5.17 -0.05 8.09
CA ARG A 207 -6.49 -0.42 7.57
C ARG A 207 -6.88 0.59 6.51
N ALA A 208 -6.96 0.13 5.27
CA ALA A 208 -7.35 0.94 4.12
C ALA A 208 -8.79 0.64 3.71
N LEU A 209 -9.61 1.67 3.63
CA LEU A 209 -11.03 1.60 3.29
C LEU A 209 -11.34 2.58 2.16
N LEU A 210 -12.24 2.18 1.27
CA LEU A 210 -12.89 3.07 0.33
C LEU A 210 -14.38 3.20 0.70
N LEU A 211 -14.91 4.40 0.58
CA LEU A 211 -16.32 4.71 0.79
C LEU A 211 -16.87 5.36 -0.48
N ASP A 212 -18.17 5.24 -0.74
CA ASP A 212 -18.84 6.01 -1.77
C ASP A 212 -18.53 7.49 -1.59
N ALA A 213 -18.24 8.21 -2.71
CA ALA A 213 -17.90 9.61 -2.73
C ALA A 213 -19.14 10.51 -2.45
#